data_1229f1d270614c764ff0d9e6b6095da6
#
_entry.id   1229f1d270614c764ff0d9e6b6095da6
#
_cell.length_a   1.000
_cell.length_b   1.000
_cell.length_c   1.000
_cell.angle_alpha   90.00
_cell.angle_beta   90.00
_cell.angle_gamma   90.00
#
_symmetry.space_group_name_H-M   'P 1'
#
loop_
_entity.id
_entity.type
_entity.pdbx_description
1 polymer ?
#
loop_
_entity_poly.entity_id
_entity_poly.type
_entity_poly.pdbx_seq_one_letter_code
_entity_poly.pdbx_strand_id
1 'polypeptide(L)'
;TVGLLLANGEIHKYKGKVEVIESEFDNETGNIAFRASFPNTDRLLKNGQTGKVLMKIPVRNALIIPQKATYEIQDKKFVFVVGKNNVLKSVEITIKGEMPDVYVVNTGITAADKIVLDGIQKANDNDKITYDYQNPKEVLAHLRLKAE
;
A
#
# COMPACT_ATOMS: atom_id res chain seq x y z
N THR A 1 -14.55 -5.52 -11.62
CA THR A 1 -14.03 -4.71 -12.74
C THR A 1 -12.53 -4.58 -12.60
N VAL A 2 -11.79 -4.84 -13.68
CA VAL A 2 -10.33 -4.82 -13.72
C VAL A 2 -9.83 -3.90 -14.83
N GLY A 3 -8.64 -3.36 -14.68
CA GLY A 3 -7.91 -2.63 -15.72
C GLY A 3 -6.93 -3.55 -16.43
N LEU A 4 -6.43 -3.13 -17.58
CA LEU A 4 -5.37 -3.82 -18.32
C LEU A 4 -4.24 -2.83 -18.59
N LEU A 5 -3.05 -3.15 -18.11
CA LEU A 5 -1.81 -2.45 -18.43
C LEU A 5 -1.13 -3.20 -19.58
N LEU A 6 -0.98 -2.53 -20.70
CA LEU A 6 -0.34 -3.08 -21.88
C LEU A 6 1.18 -3.17 -21.73
N ALA A 7 1.84 -3.95 -22.57
CA ALA A 7 3.29 -4.12 -22.52
C ALA A 7 4.08 -2.82 -22.79
N ASN A 8 3.47 -1.86 -23.48
CA ASN A 8 4.04 -0.53 -23.72
C ASN A 8 3.90 0.45 -22.54
N GLY A 9 3.30 0.01 -21.42
CA GLY A 9 3.08 0.84 -20.23
C GLY A 9 1.78 1.66 -20.25
N GLU A 10 0.98 1.58 -21.31
CA GLU A 10 -0.30 2.27 -21.40
C GLU A 10 -1.43 1.48 -20.74
N ILE A 11 -2.36 2.18 -20.10
CA ILE A 11 -3.57 1.55 -19.55
C ILE A 11 -4.63 1.49 -20.63
N HIS A 12 -5.14 0.28 -20.90
CA HIS A 12 -6.25 0.09 -21.83
C HIS A 12 -7.48 0.89 -21.41
N LYS A 13 -8.07 1.59 -22.38
CA LYS A 13 -9.19 2.51 -22.16
C LYS A 13 -10.42 1.84 -21.54
N TYR A 14 -10.70 0.61 -21.93
CA TYR A 14 -11.89 -0.11 -21.47
C TYR A 14 -11.56 -1.02 -20.31
N LYS A 15 -12.46 -1.03 -19.32
CA LYS A 15 -12.36 -1.92 -18.16
C LYS A 15 -12.91 -3.30 -18.51
N GLY A 16 -12.27 -4.32 -17.96
CA GLY A 16 -12.67 -5.71 -18.13
C GLY A 16 -13.44 -6.26 -16.94
N LYS A 17 -13.95 -7.46 -17.12
CA LYS A 17 -14.56 -8.30 -16.08
C LYS A 17 -13.71 -9.54 -15.88
N VAL A 18 -13.50 -9.93 -14.62
CA VAL A 18 -12.91 -11.22 -14.29
C VAL A 18 -13.99 -12.28 -14.41
N GLU A 19 -13.70 -13.31 -15.17
CA GLU A 19 -14.50 -14.52 -15.28
C GLU A 19 -13.73 -15.63 -14.55
N VAL A 20 -14.40 -16.28 -13.61
CA VAL A 20 -13.80 -17.45 -12.94
C VAL A 20 -13.84 -18.61 -13.89
N ILE A 21 -12.68 -19.08 -14.30
CA ILE A 21 -12.58 -20.26 -15.14
C ILE A 21 -11.86 -21.32 -14.34
N GLU A 22 -12.57 -22.37 -14.06
CA GLU A 22 -12.10 -23.61 -13.48
C GLU A 22 -11.32 -23.50 -12.19
N SER A 23 -11.84 -24.19 -11.18
CA SER A 23 -11.23 -24.29 -9.85
C SER A 23 -10.09 -25.32 -9.79
N GLU A 24 -9.38 -25.54 -10.89
CA GLU A 24 -8.21 -26.40 -10.86
C GLU A 24 -6.98 -25.59 -10.46
N PHE A 25 -6.49 -25.94 -9.27
CA PHE A 25 -5.17 -25.52 -8.81
C PHE A 25 -4.12 -26.18 -9.71
N ASP A 26 -3.26 -25.39 -10.30
CA ASP A 26 -2.04 -25.91 -10.88
C ASP A 26 -1.13 -26.37 -9.71
N ASN A 27 -1.10 -27.68 -9.48
CA ASN A 27 -0.34 -28.29 -8.40
C ASN A 27 1.17 -28.15 -8.56
N GLU A 28 1.67 -27.83 -9.76
CA GLU A 28 3.11 -27.67 -10.01
C GLU A 28 3.58 -26.25 -9.67
N THR A 29 2.76 -25.23 -9.94
CA THR A 29 3.13 -23.83 -9.73
C THR A 29 2.44 -23.18 -8.52
N GLY A 30 1.40 -23.83 -7.96
CA GLY A 30 0.59 -23.28 -6.88
C GLY A 30 -0.27 -22.08 -7.31
N ASN A 31 -0.41 -21.83 -8.61
CA ASN A 31 -1.15 -20.70 -9.15
C ASN A 31 -2.59 -21.09 -9.54
N ILE A 32 -3.48 -20.12 -9.44
CA ILE A 32 -4.84 -20.20 -9.96
C ILE A 32 -4.93 -19.31 -11.20
N ALA A 33 -5.36 -19.89 -12.32
CA ALA A 33 -5.58 -19.15 -13.54
C ALA A 33 -6.93 -18.39 -13.48
N PHE A 34 -6.89 -17.10 -13.70
CA PHE A 34 -8.08 -16.28 -13.88
C PHE A 34 -8.15 -15.78 -15.31
N ARG A 35 -9.35 -15.78 -15.89
CA ARG A 35 -9.61 -15.15 -17.18
C ARG A 35 -10.33 -13.83 -16.98
N ALA A 36 -9.89 -12.80 -17.71
CA ALA A 36 -10.57 -11.52 -17.76
C ALA A 36 -10.91 -11.17 -19.20
N SER A 37 -12.15 -10.76 -19.43
CA SER A 37 -12.59 -10.29 -20.75
C SER A 37 -12.55 -8.77 -20.82
N PHE A 38 -12.03 -8.23 -21.93
CA PHE A 38 -11.93 -6.81 -22.19
C PHE A 38 -12.56 -6.46 -23.54
N PRO A 39 -13.35 -5.40 -23.64
CA PRO A 39 -13.78 -4.88 -24.94
C PRO A 39 -12.57 -4.44 -25.77
N ASN A 40 -12.54 -4.83 -27.05
CA ASN A 40 -11.49 -4.46 -27.99
C ASN A 40 -12.07 -3.72 -29.20
N THR A 41 -12.84 -2.67 -28.93
CA THR A 41 -13.53 -1.88 -29.95
C THR A 41 -12.56 -1.20 -30.90
N ASP A 42 -11.43 -0.76 -30.37
CA ASP A 42 -10.40 -0.03 -31.12
C ASP A 42 -9.40 -0.98 -31.81
N ARG A 43 -9.58 -2.31 -31.68
CA ARG A 43 -8.73 -3.37 -32.24
C ARG A 43 -7.24 -3.23 -31.89
N LEU A 44 -6.95 -2.60 -30.75
CA LEU A 44 -5.59 -2.41 -30.24
C LEU A 44 -5.00 -3.69 -29.66
N LEU A 45 -5.86 -4.55 -29.10
CA LEU A 45 -5.43 -5.81 -28.50
C LEU A 45 -5.33 -6.87 -29.59
N LYS A 46 -4.15 -7.48 -29.71
CA LYS A 46 -3.86 -8.57 -30.67
C LYS A 46 -3.59 -9.86 -29.92
N ASN A 47 -3.86 -10.98 -30.57
CA ASN A 47 -3.53 -12.29 -30.02
C ASN A 47 -2.02 -12.43 -29.81
N GLY A 48 -1.62 -13.04 -28.68
CA GLY A 48 -0.22 -13.22 -28.30
C GLY A 48 0.42 -12.02 -27.59
N GLN A 49 -0.28 -10.91 -27.39
CA GLN A 49 0.23 -9.80 -26.60
C GLN A 49 0.23 -10.14 -25.12
N THR A 50 1.26 -9.64 -24.41
CA THR A 50 1.36 -9.72 -22.96
C THR A 50 0.88 -8.42 -22.30
N GLY A 51 0.45 -8.52 -21.06
CA GLY A 51 0.02 -7.37 -20.25
C GLY A 51 -0.19 -7.77 -18.82
N LYS A 52 -0.55 -6.80 -17.97
CA LYS A 52 -0.86 -7.02 -16.55
C LYS A 52 -2.31 -6.64 -16.28
N VAL A 53 -3.07 -7.55 -15.67
CA VAL A 53 -4.42 -7.25 -15.20
C VAL A 53 -4.32 -6.52 -13.86
N LEU A 54 -4.90 -5.32 -13.78
CA LEU A 54 -4.91 -4.47 -12.61
C LEU A 54 -6.22 -4.64 -11.86
N MET A 55 -6.17 -5.19 -10.68
CA MET A 55 -7.33 -5.35 -9.80
C MET A 55 -7.24 -4.35 -8.64
N LYS A 56 -8.27 -3.51 -8.48
CA LYS A 56 -8.39 -2.63 -7.31
C LYS A 56 -9.11 -3.39 -6.21
N ILE A 57 -8.42 -3.64 -5.12
CA ILE A 57 -8.99 -4.25 -3.92
C ILE A 57 -9.29 -3.12 -2.92
N PRO A 58 -10.57 -2.80 -2.63
CA PRO A 58 -10.89 -1.80 -1.63
C PRO A 58 -10.56 -2.35 -0.24
N VAL A 59 -9.73 -1.65 0.48
CA VAL A 59 -9.47 -1.94 1.90
C VAL A 59 -10.28 -0.97 2.75
N ARG A 60 -11.32 -1.47 3.40
CA ARG A 60 -12.18 -0.66 4.27
C ARG A 60 -11.53 -0.49 5.64
N ASN A 61 -11.74 0.68 6.27
CA ASN A 61 -11.24 1.02 7.61
C ASN A 61 -9.73 0.82 7.74
N ALA A 62 -8.99 1.12 6.68
CA ALA A 62 -7.55 0.97 6.67
C ALA A 62 -6.87 2.10 7.46
N LEU A 63 -5.98 1.74 8.36
CA LEU A 63 -5.05 2.67 8.97
C LEU A 63 -3.86 2.85 8.03
N ILE A 64 -3.66 4.06 7.55
CA ILE A 64 -2.62 4.38 6.57
C ILE A 64 -1.60 5.30 7.23
N ILE A 65 -0.33 4.97 7.08
CA ILE A 65 0.79 5.78 7.58
C ILE A 65 1.80 6.05 6.45
N PRO A 66 2.51 7.20 6.47
CA PRO A 66 3.61 7.45 5.56
C PRO A 66 4.76 6.45 5.78
N GLN A 67 5.36 5.95 4.70
CA GLN A 67 6.52 5.05 4.79
C GLN A 67 7.68 5.71 5.54
N LYS A 68 7.88 7.01 5.36
CA LYS A 68 8.92 7.78 6.05
C LYS A 68 8.75 7.83 7.58
N ALA A 69 7.56 7.51 8.11
CA ALA A 69 7.30 7.42 9.55
C ALA A 69 7.70 6.07 10.16
N THR A 70 8.24 5.16 9.34
CA THR A 70 8.65 3.81 9.76
C THR A 70 10.15 3.63 9.67
N TYR A 71 10.67 2.73 10.48
CA TYR A 71 12.04 2.23 10.36
C TYR A 71 12.05 0.72 10.47
N GLU A 72 13.12 0.10 10.00
CA GLU A 72 13.22 -1.35 9.87
C GLU A 72 14.40 -1.88 10.67
N ILE A 73 14.15 -2.94 11.43
CA ILE A 73 15.16 -3.70 12.15
C ILE A 73 14.90 -5.18 11.88
N GLN A 74 15.87 -5.87 11.27
CA GLN A 74 15.80 -7.32 11.02
C GLN A 74 14.47 -7.74 10.35
N ASP A 75 14.15 -7.15 9.22
CA ASP A 75 12.94 -7.41 8.42
C ASP A 75 11.60 -7.09 9.10
N LYS A 76 11.63 -6.46 10.28
CA LYS A 76 10.46 -5.98 11.00
C LYS A 76 10.36 -4.48 10.94
N LYS A 77 9.14 -3.98 10.78
CA LYS A 77 8.86 -2.54 10.70
C LYS A 77 8.37 -2.01 12.03
N PHE A 78 8.89 -0.84 12.39
CA PHE A 78 8.60 -0.15 13.64
C PHE A 78 8.19 1.29 13.40
N VAL A 79 7.43 1.83 14.32
CA VAL A 79 7.13 3.26 14.44
C VAL A 79 7.41 3.72 15.85
N PHE A 80 7.73 5.01 16.00
CA PHE A 80 7.74 5.63 17.33
C PHE A 80 6.37 6.22 17.62
N VAL A 81 5.73 5.71 18.67
CA VAL A 81 4.47 6.23 19.20
C VAL A 81 4.76 7.20 20.34
N VAL A 82 4.12 8.37 20.32
CA VAL A 82 4.21 9.35 21.40
C VAL A 82 3.28 8.95 22.53
N GLY A 83 3.85 8.48 23.61
CA GLY A 83 3.13 8.08 24.81
C GLY A 83 2.85 9.22 25.79
N LYS A 84 2.47 8.86 27.00
CA LYS A 84 2.25 9.82 28.09
C LYS A 84 3.55 10.59 28.38
N ASN A 85 3.40 11.86 28.77
CA ASN A 85 4.51 12.78 29.09
C ASN A 85 5.50 12.99 27.90
N ASN A 86 5.04 12.81 26.66
CA ASN A 86 5.85 12.95 25.44
C ASN A 86 7.07 12.00 25.40
N VAL A 87 6.92 10.82 25.95
CA VAL A 87 7.93 9.77 25.90
C VAL A 87 7.66 8.87 24.70
N LEU A 88 8.69 8.63 23.90
CA LEU A 88 8.61 7.76 22.74
C LEU A 88 8.60 6.29 23.14
N LYS A 89 7.81 5.51 22.41
CA LYS A 89 7.84 4.06 22.46
C LYS A 89 7.99 3.48 21.05
N SER A 90 8.97 2.63 20.89
CA SER A 90 9.14 1.82 19.70
C SER A 90 8.07 0.73 19.66
N VAL A 91 7.26 0.71 18.62
CA VAL A 91 6.17 -0.26 18.45
C VAL A 91 6.34 -0.98 17.14
N GLU A 92 6.39 -2.32 17.20
CA GLU A 92 6.38 -3.17 16.01
C GLU A 92 5.02 -3.09 15.32
N ILE A 93 5.03 -2.91 14.00
CA ILE A 93 3.82 -2.91 13.19
C ILE A 93 3.88 -4.01 12.14
N THR A 94 2.72 -4.57 11.81
CA THR A 94 2.57 -5.42 10.65
C THR A 94 1.83 -4.69 9.54
N ILE A 95 2.20 -4.97 8.30
CA ILE A 95 1.67 -4.31 7.12
C ILE A 95 0.73 -5.27 6.39
N LYS A 96 -0.44 -4.78 6.00
CA LYS A 96 -1.42 -5.50 5.18
C LYS A 96 -1.25 -5.22 3.70
N GLY A 97 -0.71 -4.05 3.36
CA GLY A 97 -0.49 -3.64 1.98
C GLY A 97 0.46 -2.45 1.90
N GLU A 98 1.11 -2.35 0.76
CA GLU A 98 2.04 -1.28 0.42
C GLU A 98 1.52 -0.53 -0.81
N MET A 99 1.56 0.78 -0.75
CA MET A 99 1.24 1.68 -1.85
C MET A 99 2.39 2.70 -1.96
N PRO A 100 2.53 3.40 -3.08
CA PRO A 100 3.52 4.46 -3.19
C PRO A 100 3.45 5.43 -1.99
N ASP A 101 4.58 5.61 -1.30
CA ASP A 101 4.77 6.49 -0.14
C ASP A 101 4.00 6.16 1.15
N VAL A 102 3.14 5.15 1.16
CA VAL A 102 2.33 4.80 2.34
C VAL A 102 2.24 3.30 2.58
N TYR A 103 2.09 2.93 3.85
CA TYR A 103 1.76 1.58 4.29
C TYR A 103 0.32 1.50 4.81
N VAL A 104 -0.34 0.39 4.52
CA VAL A 104 -1.59 0.00 5.17
C VAL A 104 -1.26 -0.88 6.36
N VAL A 105 -1.45 -0.37 7.57
CA VAL A 105 -1.12 -1.07 8.81
C VAL A 105 -2.19 -2.12 9.12
N ASN A 106 -1.76 -3.29 9.54
CA ASN A 106 -2.62 -4.37 10.00
C ASN A 106 -2.74 -4.38 11.53
N THR A 107 -1.59 -4.37 12.22
CA THR A 107 -1.54 -4.39 13.70
C THR A 107 -0.39 -3.53 14.21
N GLY A 108 -0.41 -3.22 15.50
CA GLY A 108 0.65 -2.52 16.24
C GLY A 108 0.21 -1.15 16.74
N ILE A 109 -0.54 -0.38 15.95
CA ILE A 109 -1.03 0.95 16.31
C ILE A 109 -2.51 1.10 15.98
N THR A 110 -3.12 2.13 16.56
CA THR A 110 -4.52 2.50 16.35
C THR A 110 -4.65 3.92 15.78
N ALA A 111 -5.83 4.29 15.33
CA ALA A 111 -6.10 5.64 14.83
C ALA A 111 -5.99 6.75 15.91
N ALA A 112 -5.98 6.36 17.17
CA ALA A 112 -5.82 7.30 18.30
C ALA A 112 -4.35 7.59 18.63
N ASP A 113 -3.42 6.77 18.13
CA ASP A 113 -2.01 6.91 18.43
C ASP A 113 -1.38 8.04 17.60
N LYS A 114 -0.45 8.76 18.22
CA LYS A 114 0.38 9.75 17.54
C LYS A 114 1.72 9.13 17.22
N ILE A 115 2.11 9.16 15.97
CA ILE A 115 3.39 8.62 15.50
C ILE A 115 4.35 9.74 15.11
N VAL A 116 5.63 9.51 15.27
CA VAL A 116 6.67 10.43 14.80
C VAL A 116 6.77 10.35 13.29
N LEU A 117 6.68 11.49 12.60
CA LEU A 117 6.73 11.58 11.16
C LEU A 117 8.14 11.87 10.63
N ASP A 118 8.85 12.76 11.30
CA ASP A 118 10.19 13.22 10.92
C ASP A 118 11.14 13.15 12.13
N GLY A 119 12.43 12.96 11.89
CA GLY A 119 13.44 12.86 12.95
C GLY A 119 13.64 11.47 13.53
N ILE A 120 13.06 10.44 12.94
CA ILE A 120 13.15 9.04 13.38
C ILE A 120 14.60 8.58 13.57
N GLN A 121 15.51 9.01 12.70
CA GLN A 121 16.93 8.61 12.74
C GLN A 121 17.67 9.06 14.00
N LYS A 122 17.13 10.07 14.71
CA LYS A 122 17.70 10.62 15.95
C LYS A 122 16.92 10.20 17.18
N ALA A 123 15.80 9.54 17.02
CA ALA A 123 14.90 9.13 18.07
C ALA A 123 15.29 7.75 18.62
N ASN A 124 15.22 7.59 19.94
CA ASN A 124 15.40 6.31 20.60
C ASN A 124 14.17 5.99 21.44
N ASP A 125 14.02 4.72 21.77
CA ASP A 125 12.99 4.27 22.69
C ASP A 125 13.19 4.89 24.07
N ASN A 126 12.10 5.35 24.68
CA ASN A 126 12.05 6.11 25.93
C ASN A 126 12.60 7.55 25.90
N ASP A 127 12.95 8.08 24.74
CA ASP A 127 13.31 9.50 24.63
C ASP A 127 12.12 10.40 24.95
N LYS A 128 12.38 11.48 25.69
CA LYS A 128 11.39 12.54 25.92
C LYS A 128 11.55 13.61 24.84
N ILE A 129 10.49 13.87 24.10
CA ILE A 129 10.50 14.78 22.96
C ILE A 129 9.60 15.99 23.14
N THR A 130 9.89 17.03 22.38
CA THR A 130 8.96 18.10 22.04
C THR A 130 8.62 17.98 20.57
N TYR A 131 7.35 18.10 20.18
CA TYR A 131 6.91 17.90 18.80
C TYR A 131 5.86 18.92 18.40
N ASP A 132 5.80 19.19 17.10
CA ASP A 132 4.71 19.92 16.45
C ASP A 132 3.74 18.94 15.80
N TYR A 133 2.46 19.08 16.12
CA TYR A 133 1.44 18.20 15.55
C TYR A 133 1.11 18.59 14.10
N GLN A 134 1.20 17.63 13.20
CA GLN A 134 0.77 17.79 11.81
C GLN A 134 -0.53 17.02 11.56
N ASN A 135 -1.44 17.63 10.81
CA ASN A 135 -2.71 16.99 10.46
C ASN A 135 -2.46 15.83 9.47
N PRO A 136 -2.89 14.60 9.79
CA PRO A 136 -2.68 13.45 8.90
C PRO A 136 -3.21 13.64 7.48
N LYS A 137 -4.32 14.37 7.30
CA LYS A 137 -4.90 14.63 5.98
C LYS A 137 -3.99 15.50 5.12
N GLU A 138 -3.36 16.51 5.72
CA GLU A 138 -2.43 17.41 5.04
C GLU A 138 -1.15 16.67 4.67
N VAL A 139 -0.61 15.87 5.60
CA VAL A 139 0.58 15.05 5.35
C VAL A 139 0.35 14.11 4.17
N LEU A 140 -0.77 13.39 4.16
CA LEU A 140 -1.10 12.46 3.07
C LEU A 140 -1.36 13.17 1.74
N ALA A 141 -1.94 14.39 1.77
CA ALA A 141 -2.13 15.18 0.55
C ALA A 141 -0.79 15.61 -0.08
N HIS A 142 0.18 16.01 0.74
CA HIS A 142 1.52 16.39 0.27
C HIS A 142 2.31 15.21 -0.32
N LEU A 143 2.08 13.99 0.15
CA LEU A 143 2.70 12.79 -0.44
C LEU A 143 2.17 12.52 -1.85
N ARG A 144 0.87 12.75 -2.08
CA ARG A 144 0.24 12.57 -3.41
C ARG A 144 0.71 13.58 -4.45
N LEU A 145 1.06 14.81 -4.03
CA LEU A 145 1.54 15.86 -4.93
C LEU A 145 2.98 15.67 -5.41
N LYS A 146 3.74 14.78 -4.79
CA LYS A 146 5.12 14.45 -5.21
C LYS A 146 5.21 13.25 -6.14
N ALA A 147 4.09 12.61 -6.44
CA ALA A 147 4.00 11.41 -7.30
C ALA A 147 3.57 11.73 -8.75
N GLU A 148 3.60 13.03 -9.17
CA GLU A 148 3.43 13.46 -10.56
C GLU A 148 4.77 13.68 -11.24
#